data_4db62a1b5cf8bbdac6713320f5c198ae
#
_entry.id   4db62a1b5cf8bbdac6713320f5c198ae
#
_cell.length_a   1.000
_cell.length_b   1.000
_cell.length_c   1.000
_cell.angle_alpha   90.00
_cell.angle_beta   90.00
_cell.angle_gamma   90.00
#
_symmetry.space_group_name_H-M   'P 1'
#
loop_
_entity.id
_entity.type
_entity.pdbx_description
1 polymer ?
#
loop_
_entity_poly.entity_id
_entity_poly.type
_entity_poly.pdbx_seq_one_letter_code
_entity_poly.pdbx_strand_id
1 'polypeptide(L)' 'MVSIDLDGCVPDLVVDYPSLLAVFQRLGIEYTCGGKSLRTACRERGLDPSAVVRECETILQRENQ' A
#
# COMPACT_ATOMS: atom_id res chain seq x y z
N MET A 1 -6.24 -15.55 2.15
CA MET A 1 -6.33 -14.28 2.88
C MET A 1 -5.10 -13.45 2.60
N VAL A 2 -5.31 -12.20 2.20
CA VAL A 2 -4.23 -11.29 1.87
C VAL A 2 -3.85 -10.47 3.09
N SER A 3 -2.56 -10.34 3.36
CA SER A 3 -2.06 -9.57 4.49
C SER A 3 -1.02 -8.57 3.98
N ILE A 4 -1.21 -7.30 4.30
CA ILE A 4 -0.30 -6.23 3.93
C ILE A 4 0.56 -5.87 5.13
N ASP A 5 1.88 -5.90 4.94
CA ASP A 5 2.82 -5.59 6.00
C ASP A 5 3.13 -4.08 5.98
N LEU A 6 2.74 -3.40 7.05
CA LEU A 6 2.98 -1.96 7.18
C LEU A 6 4.48 -1.62 7.24
N ASP A 7 5.29 -2.57 7.67
CA ASP A 7 6.74 -2.35 7.74
C ASP A 7 7.44 -2.76 6.45
N GLY A 8 6.71 -3.32 5.48
CA GLY A 8 7.25 -3.63 4.18
C GLY A 8 7.47 -2.38 3.35
N CYS A 9 8.46 -2.42 2.47
CA CYS A 9 8.75 -1.29 1.60
C CYS A 9 7.63 -1.10 0.57
N VAL A 10 7.24 0.15 0.33
CA VAL A 10 6.18 0.46 -0.64
C VAL A 10 6.50 -0.10 -2.03
N PRO A 11 7.72 0.08 -2.57
CA PRO A 11 8.04 -0.51 -3.87
C PRO A 11 7.87 -2.02 -3.92
N ASP A 12 8.22 -2.73 -2.84
CA ASP A 12 8.07 -4.17 -2.79
C ASP A 12 6.60 -4.58 -2.83
N LEU A 13 5.74 -3.81 -2.17
CA LEU A 13 4.31 -4.08 -2.19
C LEU A 13 3.73 -3.93 -3.60
N VAL A 14 4.21 -2.95 -4.35
CA VAL A 14 3.76 -2.73 -5.73
C VAL A 14 4.22 -3.89 -6.61
N VAL A 15 5.43 -4.41 -6.39
CA VAL A 15 5.93 -5.56 -7.15
C VAL A 15 5.09 -6.80 -6.86
N ASP A 16 4.81 -7.06 -5.59
CA ASP A 16 4.03 -8.23 -5.18
C ASP A 16 2.55 -8.11 -5.56
N TYR A 17 2.02 -6.89 -5.49
CA TYR A 17 0.61 -6.62 -5.73
C TYR A 17 0.47 -5.41 -6.64
N PRO A 18 0.64 -5.60 -7.97
CA PRO A 18 0.62 -4.46 -8.92
C PRO A 18 -0.65 -3.62 -8.85
N SER A 19 -1.75 -4.21 -8.43
CA SER A 19 -3.01 -3.47 -8.32
C SER A 19 -2.96 -2.37 -7.29
N LEU A 20 -2.04 -2.44 -6.33
CA LEU A 20 -1.89 -1.41 -5.32
C LEU A 20 -1.31 -0.13 -5.87
N LEU A 21 -0.70 -0.19 -7.06
CA LEU A 21 -0.16 1.00 -7.71
C LEU A 21 -1.23 2.08 -7.86
N ALA A 22 -2.43 1.69 -8.30
CA ALA A 22 -3.53 2.63 -8.47
C ALA A 22 -3.95 3.26 -7.15
N VAL A 23 -3.95 2.47 -6.08
CA VAL A 23 -4.29 2.97 -4.74
C VAL A 23 -3.27 3.99 -4.29
N PHE A 24 -1.99 3.68 -4.43
CA PHE A 24 -0.93 4.57 -4.00
C PHE A 24 -0.92 5.86 -4.80
N GLN A 25 -1.19 5.79 -6.10
CA GLN A 25 -1.29 6.98 -6.94
C GLN A 25 -2.44 7.87 -6.50
N ARG A 26 -3.59 7.27 -6.21
CA ARG A 26 -4.77 8.02 -5.78
C ARG A 26 -4.54 8.73 -4.44
N LEU A 27 -3.84 8.05 -3.53
CA LEU A 27 -3.56 8.60 -2.20
C LEU A 27 -2.34 9.49 -2.17
N GLY A 28 -1.60 9.59 -3.26
CA GLY A 28 -0.40 10.41 -3.32
C GLY A 28 0.78 9.79 -2.59
N ILE A 29 0.78 8.47 -2.40
CA ILE A 29 1.85 7.77 -1.72
C ILE A 29 3.00 7.53 -2.70
N GLU A 30 4.22 7.89 -2.28
CA GLU A 30 5.43 7.62 -3.07
C GLU A 30 5.68 6.12 -3.12
N TYR A 31 5.82 5.58 -4.33
CA TYR A 31 6.09 4.17 -4.52
C TYR A 31 7.38 3.90 -5.28
N THR A 32 8.10 4.95 -5.66
CA THR A 32 9.35 4.82 -6.40
C THR A 32 10.59 5.07 -5.53
N CYS A 33 10.41 5.65 -4.35
CA CYS A 33 11.52 5.91 -3.44
C CYS A 33 11.80 4.66 -2.61
N GLY A 34 12.94 4.04 -2.83
CA GLY A 34 13.31 2.85 -2.10
C GLY A 34 13.49 3.11 -0.61
N GLY A 35 13.14 2.14 0.20
CA GLY A 35 13.44 2.15 1.62
C GLY A 35 12.38 2.69 2.55
N LYS A 36 11.32 3.28 2.04
CA LYS A 36 10.24 3.74 2.91
C LYS A 36 9.22 2.63 3.14
N SER A 37 8.85 2.43 4.40
CA SER A 37 7.77 1.51 4.72
C SER A 37 6.42 2.16 4.40
N LEU A 38 5.41 1.31 4.23
CA LEU A 38 4.05 1.81 4.00
C LEU A 38 3.60 2.68 5.17
N ARG A 39 3.93 2.28 6.40
CA ARG A 39 3.59 3.05 7.59
C ARG A 39 4.16 4.47 7.52
N THR A 40 5.45 4.58 7.18
CA THR A 40 6.11 5.88 7.08
C THR A 40 5.48 6.72 5.98
N ALA A 41 5.23 6.12 4.81
CA ALA A 41 4.65 6.83 3.68
C ALA A 41 3.26 7.39 4.04
N CYS A 42 2.45 6.60 4.75
CA CYS A 42 1.14 7.05 5.18
C CYS A 42 1.23 8.22 6.15
N ARG A 43 2.16 8.14 7.10
CA ARG A 43 2.33 9.20 8.09
C ARG A 43 2.75 10.52 7.43
N GLU A 44 3.63 10.45 6.45
CA GLU A 44 4.09 11.65 5.75
C GLU A 44 2.97 12.34 4.98
N ARG A 45 1.96 11.58 4.58
CA ARG A 45 0.80 12.12 3.84
C ARG A 45 -0.38 12.41 4.75
N GLY A 46 -0.23 12.21 6.06
CA GLY A 46 -1.32 12.41 7.00
C GLY A 46 -2.42 11.38 6.90
N LEU A 47 -2.08 10.19 6.40
CA LEU A 47 -3.04 9.10 6.23
C LEU A 47 -2.97 8.12 7.41
N ASP A 48 -4.10 7.47 7.68
CA ASP A 48 -4.16 6.41 8.68
C ASP A 48 -3.66 5.10 8.05
N PRO A 49 -2.51 4.57 8.52
CA PRO A 49 -1.98 3.33 7.93
C PRO A 49 -2.97 2.17 7.96
N SER A 50 -3.75 2.05 9.03
CA SER A 50 -4.73 0.97 9.14
C SER A 50 -5.81 1.08 8.07
N ALA A 51 -6.27 2.30 7.80
CA ALA A 51 -7.28 2.52 6.76
C ALA A 51 -6.72 2.21 5.38
N VAL A 52 -5.47 2.57 5.13
CA VAL A 52 -4.81 2.31 3.85
C VAL A 52 -4.66 0.80 3.64
N VAL A 53 -4.23 0.07 4.67
CA VAL A 53 -4.10 -1.38 4.58
C VAL A 53 -5.44 -2.03 4.29
N ARG A 54 -6.50 -1.57 4.97
CA ARG A 54 -7.84 -2.11 4.75
C ARG A 54 -8.28 -1.90 3.29
N GLU A 55 -8.02 -0.73 2.75
CA GLU A 55 -8.38 -0.45 1.37
C GLU A 55 -7.61 -1.35 0.40
N CYS A 56 -6.32 -1.53 0.64
CA CYS A 56 -5.50 -2.41 -0.18
C CYS A 56 -6.02 -3.85 -0.13
N GLU A 57 -6.31 -4.34 1.06
CA GLU A 57 -6.82 -5.69 1.22
C GLU A 57 -8.15 -5.89 0.52
N THR A 58 -9.02 -4.89 0.57
CA THR A 58 -10.31 -4.96 -0.11
C THR A 58 -10.13 -5.12 -1.62
N ILE A 59 -9.21 -4.35 -2.20
CA ILE A 59 -8.94 -4.42 -3.64
C ILE A 59 -8.40 -5.79 -4.01
N LEU A 60 -7.44 -6.29 -3.23
CA LEU A 60 -6.83 -7.58 -3.52
C LEU A 60 -7.83 -8.73 -3.38
N GLN A 61 -8.74 -8.65 -2.42
CA GLN A 61 -9.78 -9.65 -2.27
C GLN A 61 -10.73 -9.67 -3.45
N ARG A 62 -11.06 -8.50 -4.01
CA ARG A 62 -11.93 -8.41 -5.17
C ARG A 62 -11.31 -9.09 -6.39
N GLU A 63 -10.01 -8.95 -6.56
CA GLU A 63 -9.31 -9.54 -7.69
C GLU A 63 -9.24 -11.06 -7.62
N ASN A 64 -9.28 -11.61 -6.41
CA ASN A 64 -9.16 -13.05 -6.20
C ASN A 64 -10.50 -13.78 -6.30
N GLN A 65 -11.56 -13.09 -6.66
CA GLN A 65 -12.86 -13.72 -6.84
C GLN A 65 -13.11 -14.19 -8.27
#